data_940739d6ea87bcb22eba9b119b771c0e
#
_entry.id   940739d6ea87bcb22eba9b119b771c0e
#
_cell.length_a   1.000
_cell.length_b   1.000
_cell.length_c   1.000
_cell.angle_alpha   90.00
_cell.angle_beta   90.00
_cell.angle_gamma   90.00
#
_symmetry.space_group_name_H-M   'P 1'
#
loop_
_entity.id
_entity.type
_entity.pdbx_description
1 polymer ?
#
loop_
_entity_poly.entity_id
_entity_poly.type
_entity_poly.pdbx_seq_one_letter_code
_entity_poly.pdbx_strand_id
1 'polypeptide(L)'
;MSRASWVLTAAWVLLVGGYVLAALTQRNSPRLTAFGDVVQCLVALFACVGLFANSFVSEHRTRLFWTLLGLGCAAWLVGQSIWTYFEVVLHQDAPNPFIGDVILFLHPVPMIGALALKPHDRRDDLNVHTGYLDFSLLLVWWVYLYLFVVIPWQYIAPDVLRYGWSYDHLAAVENITLASGFAFLMRRSKGAWREVYSHLFAASLLYAVGSYITNRAIDRLDYYTGSPFDLPLVASFVWFGTAGVLAYRLRPEREAVSTPHSETRQWPALLAMTAVFSIPLMALWSLWMSRDVAGVRSFRIGVTQVALLVVALLITLRQRLVDQDRLRLLAASRESLENLKHFQAQMVQAEKLVSLGQLAAGAAHEINNPLTGILGYSDLLVDDPSLGERQRAIATKIRTLSRRIKTLVTNLLSFARRVPSEKAELDLNLVIGSALHLSNLDLRSDHIEVVTHFAADLPAVRGDANQVLQVFFNLISNAVDALEEVGGGKLTITAARNDDRILIDFSDTGPGIKSPQQVFDPFFTTKPVGKGTGLGLSICYGILQEHGGLIRCFNRPEGGATFMVEFPIAQDNIYLPDEPVTSDSQSA
;
A
#
# COMPACT_ATOMS: atom_id res chain seq x y z
N MET A 1 -23.66 -1.29 -33.29
CA MET A 1 -22.52 -1.69 -34.15
C MET A 1 -22.42 -0.70 -35.32
N SER A 2 -21.19 -0.21 -35.64
CA SER A 2 -20.97 0.66 -36.78
C SER A 2 -21.13 -0.12 -38.08
N ARG A 3 -21.42 0.57 -39.23
CA ARG A 3 -21.46 -0.10 -40.56
C ARG A 3 -20.17 -0.89 -40.84
N ALA A 4 -19.01 -0.37 -40.43
CA ALA A 4 -17.73 -1.03 -40.58
C ALA A 4 -17.63 -2.37 -39.78
N SER A 5 -18.21 -2.44 -38.60
CA SER A 5 -18.20 -3.69 -37.79
C SER A 5 -19.11 -4.77 -38.39
N TRP A 6 -20.21 -4.41 -39.04
CA TRP A 6 -21.06 -5.35 -39.75
C TRP A 6 -20.37 -5.91 -41.02
N VAL A 7 -19.69 -5.06 -41.75
CA VAL A 7 -18.92 -5.48 -42.95
C VAL A 7 -17.81 -6.44 -42.58
N LEU A 8 -17.05 -6.13 -41.52
CA LEU A 8 -15.99 -7.01 -41.01
C LEU A 8 -16.54 -8.36 -40.52
N THR A 9 -17.64 -8.36 -39.78
CA THR A 9 -18.27 -9.60 -39.31
C THR A 9 -18.76 -10.44 -40.49
N ALA A 10 -19.39 -9.83 -41.48
CA ALA A 10 -19.86 -10.53 -42.67
C ALA A 10 -18.68 -11.10 -43.49
N ALA A 11 -17.59 -10.37 -43.65
CA ALA A 11 -16.38 -10.84 -44.31
C ALA A 11 -15.77 -12.06 -43.62
N TRP A 12 -15.70 -12.05 -42.28
CA TRP A 12 -15.23 -13.19 -41.48
C TRP A 12 -16.15 -14.40 -41.62
N VAL A 13 -17.47 -14.22 -41.57
CA VAL A 13 -18.44 -15.31 -41.74
C VAL A 13 -18.33 -15.92 -43.13
N LEU A 14 -18.15 -15.09 -44.16
CA LEU A 14 -17.96 -15.56 -45.53
C LEU A 14 -16.63 -16.29 -45.72
N LEU A 15 -15.54 -15.81 -45.14
CA LEU A 15 -14.22 -16.44 -45.21
C LEU A 15 -14.24 -17.83 -44.54
N VAL A 16 -14.68 -17.89 -43.27
CA VAL A 16 -14.73 -19.14 -42.51
C VAL A 16 -15.77 -20.09 -43.11
N GLY A 17 -16.95 -19.59 -43.48
CA GLY A 17 -17.98 -20.40 -44.14
C GLY A 17 -17.54 -20.95 -45.50
N GLY A 18 -16.87 -20.12 -46.31
CA GLY A 18 -16.25 -20.56 -47.55
C GLY A 18 -15.19 -21.63 -47.39
N TYR A 19 -14.36 -21.48 -46.33
CA TYR A 19 -13.37 -22.49 -45.96
C TYR A 19 -14.02 -23.82 -45.54
N VAL A 20 -15.03 -23.78 -44.68
CA VAL A 20 -15.79 -24.98 -44.27
C VAL A 20 -16.41 -25.70 -45.49
N LEU A 21 -17.04 -24.92 -46.40
CA LEU A 21 -17.62 -25.46 -47.59
C LEU A 21 -16.56 -26.11 -48.51
N ALA A 22 -15.43 -25.40 -48.71
CA ALA A 22 -14.33 -25.92 -49.52
C ALA A 22 -13.75 -27.23 -48.93
N ALA A 23 -13.47 -27.25 -47.63
CA ALA A 23 -12.93 -28.41 -46.92
C ALA A 23 -13.85 -29.64 -46.97
N LEU A 24 -15.18 -29.44 -47.01
CA LEU A 24 -16.16 -30.55 -47.03
C LEU A 24 -16.48 -31.02 -48.47
N THR A 25 -16.30 -30.16 -49.49
CA THR A 25 -16.78 -30.47 -50.83
C THR A 25 -15.67 -30.69 -51.87
N GLN A 26 -14.48 -30.13 -51.64
CA GLN A 26 -13.36 -30.22 -52.56
C GLN A 26 -12.42 -31.38 -52.20
N ARG A 27 -11.83 -32.00 -53.24
CA ARG A 27 -10.76 -32.97 -53.07
C ARG A 27 -9.42 -32.26 -52.95
N ASN A 28 -8.39 -32.94 -52.42
CA ASN A 28 -7.03 -32.46 -52.33
C ASN A 28 -6.58 -31.81 -53.67
N SER A 29 -6.17 -30.54 -53.57
CA SER A 29 -5.66 -29.76 -54.70
C SER A 29 -4.75 -28.64 -54.20
N PRO A 30 -3.74 -28.23 -55.01
CA PRO A 30 -2.84 -27.11 -54.60
C PRO A 30 -3.56 -25.80 -54.28
N ARG A 31 -4.74 -25.58 -54.88
CA ARG A 31 -5.57 -24.40 -54.60
C ARG A 31 -6.26 -24.49 -53.25
N LEU A 32 -6.75 -25.67 -52.90
CA LEU A 32 -7.36 -25.90 -51.57
C LEU A 32 -6.33 -25.80 -50.48
N THR A 33 -5.14 -26.37 -50.64
CA THR A 33 -4.00 -26.26 -49.73
C THR A 33 -3.61 -24.79 -49.49
N ALA A 34 -3.36 -24.03 -50.56
CA ALA A 34 -3.00 -22.61 -50.46
C ALA A 34 -4.11 -21.78 -49.79
N PHE A 35 -5.39 -22.10 -50.09
CA PHE A 35 -6.52 -21.41 -49.43
C PHE A 35 -6.60 -21.80 -47.95
N GLY A 36 -6.42 -23.06 -47.61
CA GLY A 36 -6.39 -23.54 -46.24
C GLY A 36 -5.32 -22.90 -45.39
N ASP A 37 -4.09 -22.88 -45.88
CA ASP A 37 -2.94 -22.22 -45.25
C ASP A 37 -3.16 -20.74 -44.97
N VAL A 38 -3.64 -20.01 -45.99
CA VAL A 38 -3.92 -18.56 -45.82
C VAL A 38 -5.00 -18.34 -44.79
N VAL A 39 -6.08 -19.14 -44.78
CA VAL A 39 -7.16 -19.03 -43.77
C VAL A 39 -6.64 -19.34 -42.39
N GLN A 40 -5.83 -20.38 -42.21
CA GLN A 40 -5.23 -20.74 -40.93
C GLN A 40 -4.35 -19.60 -40.39
N CYS A 41 -3.51 -19.00 -41.23
CA CYS A 41 -2.71 -17.83 -40.83
C CYS A 41 -3.59 -16.63 -40.46
N LEU A 42 -4.67 -16.35 -41.19
CA LEU A 42 -5.57 -15.22 -40.91
C LEU A 42 -6.34 -15.41 -39.58
N VAL A 43 -6.83 -16.61 -39.32
CA VAL A 43 -7.56 -16.86 -38.03
C VAL A 43 -6.63 -16.84 -36.84
N ALA A 44 -5.39 -17.32 -36.99
CA ALA A 44 -4.38 -17.21 -35.94
C ALA A 44 -4.00 -15.74 -35.70
N LEU A 45 -3.83 -14.94 -36.75
CA LEU A 45 -3.60 -13.50 -36.63
C LEU A 45 -4.77 -12.79 -35.94
N PHE A 46 -6.01 -13.16 -36.27
CA PHE A 46 -7.19 -12.64 -35.57
C PHE A 46 -7.16 -12.96 -34.08
N ALA A 47 -6.81 -14.19 -33.70
CA ALA A 47 -6.64 -14.58 -32.31
C ALA A 47 -5.55 -13.74 -31.61
N CYS A 48 -4.40 -13.58 -32.24
CA CYS A 48 -3.31 -12.74 -31.74
C CYS A 48 -3.79 -11.29 -31.47
N VAL A 49 -4.38 -10.66 -32.47
CA VAL A 49 -4.86 -9.25 -32.36
C VAL A 49 -5.93 -9.14 -31.27
N GLY A 50 -6.90 -10.06 -31.23
CA GLY A 50 -7.97 -10.05 -30.25
C GLY A 50 -7.46 -10.19 -28.81
N LEU A 51 -6.45 -11.03 -28.57
CA LEU A 51 -5.86 -11.23 -27.26
C LEU A 51 -4.90 -10.09 -26.88
N PHE A 52 -3.98 -9.68 -27.77
CA PHE A 52 -3.05 -8.59 -27.50
C PHE A 52 -3.73 -7.24 -27.29
N ALA A 53 -4.88 -6.98 -27.95
CA ALA A 53 -5.64 -5.75 -27.73
C ALA A 53 -5.98 -5.53 -26.25
N ASN A 54 -6.23 -6.60 -25.49
CA ASN A 54 -6.47 -6.52 -24.07
C ASN A 54 -5.22 -6.13 -23.27
N SER A 55 -4.01 -6.52 -23.72
CA SER A 55 -2.78 -6.20 -23.00
C SER A 55 -2.47 -4.69 -22.97
N PHE A 56 -2.92 -3.94 -23.98
CA PHE A 56 -2.71 -2.48 -24.06
C PHE A 56 -3.64 -1.68 -23.12
N VAL A 57 -4.78 -2.24 -22.77
CA VAL A 57 -5.78 -1.58 -21.91
C VAL A 57 -5.79 -2.10 -20.49
N SER A 58 -5.01 -3.14 -20.22
CA SER A 58 -4.92 -3.82 -18.92
C SER A 58 -3.69 -3.38 -18.13
N GLU A 59 -3.72 -3.57 -16.82
CA GLU A 59 -2.63 -3.23 -15.91
C GLU A 59 -1.92 -4.49 -15.39
N HIS A 60 -0.63 -4.33 -15.08
CA HIS A 60 0.22 -5.30 -14.37
C HIS A 60 -0.04 -6.78 -14.72
N ARG A 61 -0.62 -7.56 -13.80
CA ARG A 61 -0.88 -9.00 -13.97
C ARG A 61 -1.81 -9.33 -15.13
N THR A 62 -2.83 -8.53 -15.31
CA THR A 62 -3.81 -8.75 -16.38
C THR A 62 -3.19 -8.46 -17.73
N ARG A 63 -2.32 -7.45 -17.82
CA ARG A 63 -1.51 -7.21 -19.03
C ARG A 63 -0.66 -8.41 -19.37
N LEU A 64 0.07 -8.98 -18.38
CA LEU A 64 0.91 -10.15 -18.59
C LEU A 64 0.08 -11.36 -19.01
N PHE A 65 -1.10 -11.58 -18.39
CA PHE A 65 -2.02 -12.66 -18.75
C PHE A 65 -2.39 -12.61 -20.24
N TRP A 66 -2.85 -11.46 -20.72
CA TRP A 66 -3.22 -11.29 -22.12
C TRP A 66 -2.02 -11.36 -23.07
N THR A 67 -0.88 -10.84 -22.64
CA THR A 67 0.37 -10.93 -23.41
C THR A 67 0.78 -12.38 -23.60
N LEU A 68 0.74 -13.21 -22.55
CA LEU A 68 1.12 -14.60 -22.64
C LEU A 68 0.15 -15.42 -23.52
N LEU A 69 -1.15 -15.14 -23.45
CA LEU A 69 -2.13 -15.78 -24.35
C LEU A 69 -1.89 -15.38 -25.81
N GLY A 70 -1.64 -14.08 -26.04
CA GLY A 70 -1.32 -13.57 -27.38
C GLY A 70 -0.02 -14.17 -27.93
N LEU A 71 1.02 -14.32 -27.09
CA LEU A 71 2.29 -14.94 -27.47
C LEU A 71 2.12 -16.41 -27.88
N GLY A 72 1.23 -17.17 -27.19
CA GLY A 72 0.92 -18.53 -27.58
C GLY A 72 0.34 -18.60 -29.02
N CYS A 73 -0.67 -17.77 -29.31
CA CYS A 73 -1.23 -17.70 -30.66
C CYS A 73 -0.22 -17.18 -31.70
N ALA A 74 0.65 -16.24 -31.33
CA ALA A 74 1.70 -15.74 -32.21
C ALA A 74 2.75 -16.81 -32.54
N ALA A 75 3.16 -17.60 -31.57
CA ALA A 75 4.05 -18.73 -31.79
C ALA A 75 3.43 -19.76 -32.77
N TRP A 76 2.15 -20.08 -32.58
CA TRP A 76 1.45 -20.94 -33.52
C TRP A 76 1.38 -20.35 -34.94
N LEU A 77 1.09 -19.05 -35.04
CA LEU A 77 1.10 -18.33 -36.33
C LEU A 77 2.47 -18.43 -37.02
N VAL A 78 3.57 -18.29 -36.27
CA VAL A 78 4.92 -18.46 -36.82
C VAL A 78 5.13 -19.90 -37.33
N GLY A 79 4.78 -20.91 -36.56
CA GLY A 79 4.86 -22.31 -36.98
C GLY A 79 4.05 -22.58 -38.25
N GLN A 80 2.81 -22.09 -38.30
CA GLN A 80 1.93 -22.20 -39.47
C GLN A 80 2.49 -21.45 -40.67
N SER A 81 3.09 -20.26 -40.48
CA SER A 81 3.71 -19.52 -41.57
C SER A 81 4.89 -20.28 -42.19
N ILE A 82 5.67 -20.97 -41.36
CA ILE A 82 6.76 -21.82 -41.88
C ILE A 82 6.18 -23.01 -42.62
N TRP A 83 5.11 -23.64 -42.14
CA TRP A 83 4.40 -24.72 -42.80
C TRP A 83 3.88 -24.27 -44.18
N THR A 84 3.16 -23.13 -44.23
CA THR A 84 2.65 -22.49 -45.42
C THR A 84 3.77 -22.18 -46.43
N TYR A 85 4.96 -21.79 -45.97
CA TYR A 85 6.11 -21.55 -46.84
C TYR A 85 6.53 -22.82 -47.61
N PHE A 86 6.55 -23.98 -46.97
CA PHE A 86 6.85 -25.25 -47.62
C PHE A 86 5.78 -25.62 -48.66
N GLU A 87 4.50 -25.57 -48.28
CA GLU A 87 3.41 -26.04 -49.16
C GLU A 87 3.09 -25.04 -50.30
N VAL A 88 3.07 -23.73 -50.02
CA VAL A 88 2.61 -22.72 -50.99
C VAL A 88 3.76 -22.12 -51.79
N VAL A 89 4.93 -21.87 -51.20
CA VAL A 89 6.05 -21.22 -51.86
C VAL A 89 7.00 -22.23 -52.50
N LEU A 90 7.37 -23.27 -51.76
CA LEU A 90 8.27 -24.32 -52.22
C LEU A 90 7.55 -25.44 -53.03
N HIS A 91 6.21 -25.52 -52.92
CA HIS A 91 5.38 -26.56 -53.52
C HIS A 91 5.83 -27.99 -53.10
N GLN A 92 6.21 -28.14 -51.82
CA GLN A 92 6.67 -29.37 -51.24
C GLN A 92 5.88 -29.64 -49.99
N ASP A 93 5.61 -30.89 -49.69
CA ASP A 93 5.03 -31.29 -48.40
C ASP A 93 5.98 -30.90 -47.28
N ALA A 94 5.45 -30.43 -46.14
CA ALA A 94 6.26 -30.15 -44.96
C ALA A 94 6.99 -31.41 -44.52
N PRO A 95 8.31 -31.37 -44.25
CA PRO A 95 9.06 -32.55 -43.85
C PRO A 95 8.55 -33.12 -42.54
N ASN A 96 8.59 -34.41 -42.39
CA ASN A 96 8.27 -35.08 -41.14
C ASN A 96 9.48 -35.93 -40.69
N PRO A 97 10.19 -35.53 -39.60
CA PRO A 97 9.92 -34.43 -38.67
C PRO A 97 10.22 -33.02 -39.23
N PHE A 98 9.48 -32.03 -38.76
CA PHE A 98 9.48 -30.65 -39.21
C PHE A 98 10.18 -29.73 -38.21
N ILE A 99 10.93 -28.74 -38.70
CA ILE A 99 11.66 -27.81 -37.81
C ILE A 99 10.68 -26.91 -37.01
N GLY A 100 9.51 -26.63 -37.56
CA GLY A 100 8.46 -25.85 -36.90
C GLY A 100 7.76 -26.60 -35.77
N ASP A 101 7.93 -27.93 -35.66
CA ASP A 101 7.28 -28.74 -34.62
C ASP A 101 7.67 -28.29 -33.20
N VAL A 102 8.90 -27.82 -33.02
CA VAL A 102 9.34 -27.22 -31.74
C VAL A 102 8.50 -25.99 -31.38
N ILE A 103 8.23 -25.13 -32.36
CA ILE A 103 7.43 -23.90 -32.17
C ILE A 103 5.97 -24.27 -31.93
N LEU A 104 5.45 -25.21 -32.75
CA LEU A 104 4.09 -25.72 -32.63
C LEU A 104 3.87 -26.47 -31.31
N PHE A 105 4.90 -27.16 -30.77
CA PHE A 105 4.84 -27.75 -29.46
C PHE A 105 4.87 -26.69 -28.34
N LEU A 106 5.75 -25.70 -28.43
CA LEU A 106 5.95 -24.73 -27.36
C LEU A 106 4.89 -23.62 -27.31
N HIS A 107 3.99 -23.50 -28.31
CA HIS A 107 3.00 -22.43 -28.33
C HIS A 107 1.99 -22.42 -27.17
N PRO A 108 1.54 -23.56 -26.58
CA PRO A 108 0.65 -23.52 -25.43
C PRO A 108 1.37 -23.16 -24.12
N VAL A 109 2.71 -23.27 -24.05
CA VAL A 109 3.48 -23.00 -22.83
C VAL A 109 3.24 -21.60 -22.26
N PRO A 110 3.31 -20.50 -23.04
CA PRO A 110 2.93 -19.17 -22.55
C PRO A 110 1.48 -19.12 -22.05
N MET A 111 0.56 -19.81 -22.73
CA MET A 111 -0.85 -19.85 -22.35
C MET A 111 -1.06 -20.61 -21.01
N ILE A 112 -0.32 -21.70 -20.79
CA ILE A 112 -0.29 -22.42 -19.50
C ILE A 112 0.31 -21.51 -18.41
N GLY A 113 1.36 -20.76 -18.72
CA GLY A 113 1.94 -19.75 -17.82
C GLY A 113 0.92 -18.68 -17.41
N ALA A 114 0.04 -18.26 -18.32
CA ALA A 114 -1.02 -17.32 -18.02
C ALA A 114 -1.99 -17.82 -16.93
N LEU A 115 -2.24 -19.12 -16.83
CA LEU A 115 -3.13 -19.72 -15.82
C LEU A 115 -2.66 -19.43 -14.38
N ALA A 116 -1.35 -19.30 -14.16
CA ALA A 116 -0.78 -19.03 -12.85
C ALA A 116 -1.05 -17.59 -12.36
N LEU A 117 -1.32 -16.65 -13.27
CA LEU A 117 -1.48 -15.24 -12.94
C LEU A 117 -2.83 -14.89 -12.29
N LYS A 118 -3.89 -15.65 -12.53
CA LYS A 118 -5.24 -15.48 -11.94
C LYS A 118 -5.71 -14.02 -11.88
N PRO A 119 -5.88 -13.32 -13.00
CA PRO A 119 -6.18 -11.89 -13.02
C PRO A 119 -7.51 -11.51 -12.36
N HIS A 120 -8.39 -12.47 -12.09
CA HIS A 120 -9.63 -12.28 -11.35
C HIS A 120 -9.45 -12.11 -9.83
N ASP A 121 -8.24 -12.36 -9.30
CA ASP A 121 -7.89 -12.24 -7.88
C ASP A 121 -7.04 -10.97 -7.70
N ARG A 122 -7.63 -9.93 -7.12
CA ARG A 122 -7.04 -8.59 -6.95
C ARG A 122 -6.03 -8.51 -5.81
N ARG A 123 -5.28 -9.55 -5.51
CA ARG A 123 -4.26 -9.52 -4.46
C ARG A 123 -2.96 -8.92 -4.97
N ASP A 124 -2.52 -7.92 -4.22
CA ASP A 124 -1.21 -7.24 -4.19
C ASP A 124 -0.25 -7.45 -5.37
N ASP A 125 0.03 -6.34 -6.05
CA ASP A 125 1.03 -6.19 -7.12
C ASP A 125 2.49 -6.52 -6.72
N LEU A 126 2.73 -6.89 -5.46
CA LEU A 126 4.07 -7.14 -4.89
C LEU A 126 4.83 -8.33 -5.49
N ASN A 127 4.21 -9.18 -6.33
CA ASN A 127 4.81 -10.44 -6.78
C ASN A 127 4.91 -10.59 -8.31
N VAL A 128 4.99 -9.52 -9.09
CA VAL A 128 5.12 -9.63 -10.56
C VAL A 128 6.43 -10.32 -10.94
N HIS A 129 7.54 -10.04 -10.25
CA HIS A 129 8.85 -10.65 -10.52
C HIS A 129 8.89 -12.15 -10.21
N THR A 130 8.21 -12.62 -9.17
CA THR A 130 8.11 -14.06 -8.89
C THR A 130 7.26 -14.80 -9.94
N GLY A 131 6.26 -14.13 -10.51
CA GLY A 131 5.46 -14.66 -11.62
C GLY A 131 6.28 -14.92 -12.89
N TYR A 132 7.22 -14.04 -13.22
CA TYR A 132 8.13 -14.25 -14.35
C TYR A 132 9.05 -15.46 -14.14
N LEU A 133 9.54 -15.67 -12.92
CA LEU A 133 10.39 -16.83 -12.60
C LEU A 133 9.59 -18.14 -12.60
N ASP A 134 8.36 -18.13 -12.08
CA ASP A 134 7.48 -19.31 -12.14
C ASP A 134 7.14 -19.68 -13.60
N PHE A 135 6.92 -18.69 -14.48
CA PHE A 135 6.77 -18.90 -15.90
C PHE A 135 8.05 -19.45 -16.55
N SER A 136 9.22 -18.89 -16.20
CA SER A 136 10.51 -19.36 -16.72
C SER A 136 10.79 -20.82 -16.32
N LEU A 137 10.47 -21.19 -15.08
CA LEU A 137 10.57 -22.59 -14.62
C LEU A 137 9.67 -23.52 -15.43
N LEU A 138 8.43 -23.10 -15.69
CA LEU A 138 7.49 -23.87 -16.49
C LEU A 138 7.97 -24.02 -17.94
N LEU A 139 8.49 -22.94 -18.53
CA LEU A 139 9.05 -22.96 -19.88
C LEU A 139 10.25 -23.92 -19.97
N VAL A 140 11.18 -23.83 -19.03
CA VAL A 140 12.35 -24.71 -18.97
C VAL A 140 11.94 -26.17 -18.83
N TRP A 141 10.90 -26.46 -18.03
CA TRP A 141 10.38 -27.79 -17.85
C TRP A 141 9.76 -28.36 -19.13
N TRP A 142 8.94 -27.61 -19.86
CA TRP A 142 8.36 -28.04 -21.12
C TRP A 142 9.42 -28.22 -22.20
N VAL A 143 10.39 -27.31 -22.30
CA VAL A 143 11.54 -27.44 -23.20
C VAL A 143 12.33 -28.71 -22.85
N TYR A 144 12.57 -28.97 -21.57
CA TYR A 144 13.23 -30.20 -21.12
C TYR A 144 12.45 -31.45 -21.55
N LEU A 145 11.11 -31.48 -21.34
CA LEU A 145 10.29 -32.61 -21.76
C LEU A 145 10.40 -32.87 -23.28
N TYR A 146 10.34 -31.81 -24.08
CA TYR A 146 10.51 -31.92 -25.51
C TYR A 146 11.90 -32.49 -25.89
N LEU A 147 12.96 -31.90 -25.32
CA LEU A 147 14.32 -32.34 -25.57
C LEU A 147 14.55 -33.79 -25.11
N PHE A 148 13.96 -34.22 -24.02
CA PHE A 148 14.12 -35.55 -23.44
C PHE A 148 13.32 -36.64 -24.16
N VAL A 149 12.08 -36.29 -24.54
CA VAL A 149 11.11 -37.29 -25.07
C VAL A 149 11.14 -37.35 -26.60
N VAL A 150 11.18 -36.19 -27.28
CA VAL A 150 10.96 -36.07 -28.72
C VAL A 150 12.26 -36.00 -29.53
N ILE A 151 13.18 -35.12 -29.16
CA ILE A 151 14.44 -34.85 -29.90
C ILE A 151 15.28 -36.11 -30.15
N PRO A 152 15.40 -37.09 -29.23
CA PRO A 152 16.17 -38.29 -29.49
C PRO A 152 15.74 -39.06 -30.75
N TRP A 153 14.45 -39.06 -31.02
CA TRP A 153 13.87 -39.79 -32.16
C TRP A 153 13.88 -38.94 -33.44
N GLN A 154 14.05 -37.65 -33.31
CA GLN A 154 14.17 -36.74 -34.45
C GLN A 154 15.62 -36.66 -34.97
N TYR A 155 16.64 -36.58 -34.07
CA TYR A 155 18.02 -36.26 -34.48
C TYR A 155 19.10 -37.23 -33.98
N ILE A 156 18.89 -37.96 -32.91
CA ILE A 156 19.96 -38.79 -32.31
C ILE A 156 19.88 -40.23 -32.82
N ALA A 157 18.69 -40.83 -32.84
CA ALA A 157 18.39 -42.12 -33.41
C ALA A 157 17.08 -41.98 -34.17
N PRO A 158 17.07 -41.42 -35.39
CA PRO A 158 15.87 -41.08 -36.13
C PRO A 158 14.95 -42.26 -36.30
N ASP A 159 13.70 -42.15 -35.83
CA ASP A 159 12.65 -43.13 -35.91
C ASP A 159 11.31 -42.41 -35.99
N VAL A 160 10.74 -42.35 -37.18
CA VAL A 160 9.53 -41.56 -37.48
C VAL A 160 8.33 -42.03 -36.64
N LEU A 161 8.20 -43.35 -36.40
CA LEU A 161 7.07 -43.89 -35.63
C LEU A 161 7.18 -43.51 -34.15
N ARG A 162 8.37 -43.63 -33.58
CA ARG A 162 8.63 -43.21 -32.19
C ARG A 162 8.56 -41.70 -32.00
N TYR A 163 9.01 -40.95 -33.00
CA TYR A 163 8.89 -39.49 -33.02
C TYR A 163 7.41 -39.09 -32.96
N GLY A 164 6.58 -39.53 -33.92
CA GLY A 164 5.15 -39.21 -33.95
C GLY A 164 4.43 -39.60 -32.67
N TRP A 165 4.65 -40.84 -32.20
CA TRP A 165 4.07 -41.30 -30.93
C TRP A 165 4.47 -40.42 -29.73
N SER A 166 5.74 -40.08 -29.62
CA SER A 166 6.29 -39.27 -28.53
C SER A 166 5.77 -37.81 -28.54
N TYR A 167 5.72 -37.22 -29.72
CA TYR A 167 5.19 -35.87 -29.95
C TYR A 167 3.71 -35.78 -29.61
N ASP A 168 2.89 -36.68 -30.14
CA ASP A 168 1.43 -36.69 -29.95
C ASP A 168 1.03 -36.85 -28.49
N HIS A 169 1.68 -37.77 -27.76
CA HIS A 169 1.36 -37.98 -26.36
C HIS A 169 1.77 -36.76 -25.50
N LEU A 170 2.92 -36.17 -25.78
CA LEU A 170 3.38 -35.03 -25.04
C LEU A 170 2.53 -33.78 -25.34
N ALA A 171 2.18 -33.54 -26.62
CA ALA A 171 1.26 -32.47 -27.03
C ALA A 171 -0.16 -32.68 -26.44
N ALA A 172 -0.65 -33.92 -26.35
CA ALA A 172 -1.94 -34.20 -25.71
C ALA A 172 -1.93 -33.84 -24.21
N VAL A 173 -0.85 -34.18 -23.48
CA VAL A 173 -0.69 -33.81 -22.06
C VAL A 173 -0.69 -32.31 -21.90
N GLU A 174 0.02 -31.56 -22.75
CA GLU A 174 0.09 -30.11 -22.74
C GLU A 174 -1.29 -29.47 -22.98
N ASN A 175 -2.00 -29.92 -24.01
CA ASN A 175 -3.33 -29.43 -24.37
C ASN A 175 -4.38 -29.71 -23.27
N ILE A 176 -4.34 -30.91 -22.67
CA ILE A 176 -5.21 -31.28 -21.54
C ILE A 176 -4.89 -30.39 -20.32
N THR A 177 -3.62 -30.10 -20.06
CA THR A 177 -3.19 -29.22 -18.98
C THR A 177 -3.76 -27.82 -19.17
N LEU A 178 -3.67 -27.26 -20.38
CA LEU A 178 -4.21 -25.94 -20.71
C LEU A 178 -5.74 -25.89 -20.53
N ALA A 179 -6.46 -26.84 -21.12
CA ALA A 179 -7.92 -26.90 -21.02
C ALA A 179 -8.39 -27.09 -19.57
N SER A 180 -7.76 -28.02 -18.82
CA SER A 180 -8.07 -28.26 -17.40
C SER A 180 -7.81 -27.03 -16.54
N GLY A 181 -6.74 -26.27 -16.84
CA GLY A 181 -6.43 -25.02 -16.16
C GLY A 181 -7.52 -23.96 -16.36
N PHE A 182 -7.98 -23.74 -17.59
CA PHE A 182 -9.10 -22.83 -17.85
C PHE A 182 -10.41 -23.31 -17.21
N ALA A 183 -10.71 -24.60 -17.22
CA ALA A 183 -11.87 -25.16 -16.53
C ALA A 183 -11.82 -24.87 -15.01
N PHE A 184 -10.64 -25.01 -14.41
CA PHE A 184 -10.43 -24.67 -13.01
C PHE A 184 -10.65 -23.19 -12.72
N LEU A 185 -10.08 -22.29 -13.54
CA LEU A 185 -10.26 -20.84 -13.40
C LEU A 185 -11.73 -20.42 -13.59
N MET A 186 -12.41 -21.01 -14.58
CA MET A 186 -13.84 -20.81 -14.82
C MET A 186 -14.71 -21.17 -13.60
N ARG A 187 -14.41 -22.27 -12.92
CA ARG A 187 -15.15 -22.70 -11.71
C ARG A 187 -14.91 -21.80 -10.52
N ARG A 188 -13.74 -21.18 -10.42
CA ARG A 188 -13.35 -20.31 -9.30
C ARG A 188 -13.68 -18.84 -9.50
N SER A 189 -13.94 -18.41 -10.72
CA SER A 189 -14.28 -17.03 -11.06
C SER A 189 -15.79 -16.78 -11.06
N LYS A 190 -16.19 -15.51 -10.97
CA LYS A 190 -17.57 -15.02 -11.05
C LYS A 190 -17.66 -13.89 -12.08
N GLY A 191 -18.89 -13.49 -12.43
CA GLY A 191 -19.13 -12.36 -13.32
C GLY A 191 -18.44 -12.49 -14.69
N ALA A 192 -17.98 -11.38 -15.22
CA ALA A 192 -17.35 -11.31 -16.54
C ALA A 192 -16.11 -12.21 -16.71
N TRP A 193 -15.30 -12.41 -15.65
CA TRP A 193 -14.18 -13.34 -15.71
C TRP A 193 -14.60 -14.79 -15.91
N ARG A 194 -15.70 -15.22 -15.31
CA ARG A 194 -16.23 -16.58 -15.53
C ARG A 194 -16.63 -16.78 -17.00
N GLU A 195 -17.24 -15.77 -17.60
CA GLU A 195 -17.64 -15.79 -19.01
C GLU A 195 -16.41 -15.87 -19.91
N VAL A 196 -15.41 -15.02 -19.71
CA VAL A 196 -14.15 -15.05 -20.46
C VAL A 196 -13.45 -16.41 -20.35
N TYR A 197 -13.30 -16.95 -19.13
CA TYR A 197 -12.67 -18.25 -18.95
C TYR A 197 -13.47 -19.39 -19.57
N SER A 198 -14.80 -19.31 -19.62
CA SER A 198 -15.62 -20.32 -20.30
C SER A 198 -15.34 -20.37 -21.80
N HIS A 199 -15.15 -19.20 -22.43
CA HIS A 199 -14.77 -19.12 -23.84
C HIS A 199 -13.33 -19.59 -24.09
N LEU A 200 -12.37 -19.23 -23.24
CA LEU A 200 -10.99 -19.72 -23.32
C LEU A 200 -10.90 -21.23 -23.12
N PHE A 201 -11.68 -21.77 -22.18
CA PHE A 201 -11.80 -23.22 -21.96
C PHE A 201 -12.34 -23.94 -23.22
N ALA A 202 -13.44 -23.44 -23.78
CA ALA A 202 -14.05 -24.05 -24.95
C ALA A 202 -13.10 -24.00 -26.18
N ALA A 203 -12.40 -22.87 -26.38
CA ALA A 203 -11.39 -22.74 -27.43
C ALA A 203 -10.23 -23.73 -27.23
N SER A 204 -9.71 -23.85 -25.99
CA SER A 204 -8.61 -24.77 -25.66
C SER A 204 -9.02 -26.23 -25.81
N LEU A 205 -10.26 -26.59 -25.40
CA LEU A 205 -10.78 -27.95 -25.56
C LEU A 205 -10.94 -28.31 -27.04
N LEU A 206 -11.47 -27.37 -27.83
CA LEU A 206 -11.63 -27.57 -29.27
C LEU A 206 -10.27 -27.68 -29.97
N TYR A 207 -9.26 -26.90 -29.55
CA TYR A 207 -7.89 -27.02 -30.02
C TYR A 207 -7.30 -28.38 -29.67
N ALA A 208 -7.46 -28.88 -28.44
CA ALA A 208 -6.96 -30.18 -28.00
C ALA A 208 -7.54 -31.33 -28.84
N VAL A 209 -8.86 -31.27 -29.10
CA VAL A 209 -9.54 -32.28 -29.96
C VAL A 209 -9.06 -32.15 -31.41
N GLY A 210 -8.95 -30.92 -31.92
CA GLY A 210 -8.48 -30.67 -33.28
C GLY A 210 -7.06 -31.18 -33.51
N SER A 211 -6.13 -30.78 -32.62
CA SER A 211 -4.73 -31.24 -32.67
C SER A 211 -4.62 -32.78 -32.65
N TYR A 212 -5.38 -33.45 -31.78
CA TYR A 212 -5.39 -34.91 -31.73
C TYR A 212 -5.90 -35.56 -33.03
N ILE A 213 -6.99 -35.00 -33.61
CA ILE A 213 -7.57 -35.52 -34.87
C ILE A 213 -6.60 -35.29 -36.03
N THR A 214 -6.01 -34.07 -36.12
CA THR A 214 -5.06 -33.74 -37.19
C THR A 214 -3.80 -34.60 -37.12
N ASN A 215 -3.20 -34.74 -35.95
CA ASN A 215 -2.00 -35.58 -35.77
C ASN A 215 -2.29 -37.06 -36.16
N ARG A 216 -3.45 -37.57 -35.76
CA ARG A 216 -3.87 -38.93 -36.17
C ARG A 216 -4.09 -39.10 -37.68
N ALA A 217 -4.56 -38.03 -38.35
CA ALA A 217 -4.69 -38.04 -39.81
C ALA A 217 -3.30 -37.96 -40.49
N ILE A 218 -2.35 -37.21 -39.93
CA ILE A 218 -0.95 -37.18 -40.38
C ILE A 218 -0.31 -38.55 -40.25
N ASP A 219 -0.43 -39.23 -39.11
CA ASP A 219 0.11 -40.59 -38.89
C ASP A 219 -0.43 -41.63 -39.87
N ARG A 220 -1.69 -41.44 -40.30
CA ARG A 220 -2.36 -42.35 -41.26
C ARG A 220 -2.10 -41.99 -42.71
N LEU A 221 -1.38 -40.90 -42.97
CA LEU A 221 -1.15 -40.35 -44.33
C LEU A 221 -2.46 -39.93 -45.02
N ASP A 222 -3.51 -39.65 -44.27
CA ASP A 222 -4.81 -39.19 -44.79
C ASP A 222 -4.93 -37.65 -44.75
N TYR A 223 -3.96 -36.98 -44.13
CA TYR A 223 -3.96 -35.52 -43.94
C TYR A 223 -3.47 -34.77 -45.19
N TYR A 224 -4.12 -33.68 -45.46
CA TYR A 224 -3.66 -32.60 -46.35
C TYR A 224 -4.23 -31.29 -45.85
N THR A 225 -3.49 -30.19 -46.02
CA THR A 225 -3.94 -28.85 -45.59
C THR A 225 -5.20 -28.43 -46.35
N GLY A 226 -6.20 -27.94 -45.63
CA GLY A 226 -7.52 -27.64 -46.16
C GLY A 226 -8.50 -28.82 -46.07
N SER A 227 -8.11 -29.97 -45.52
CA SER A 227 -8.97 -31.09 -45.23
C SER A 227 -9.98 -30.83 -44.11
N PRO A 228 -11.04 -31.64 -43.93
CA PRO A 228 -11.95 -31.53 -42.82
C PRO A 228 -11.29 -31.67 -41.44
N PHE A 229 -10.10 -32.29 -41.37
CA PHE A 229 -9.33 -32.45 -40.14
C PHE A 229 -8.86 -31.13 -39.55
N ASP A 230 -8.70 -30.06 -40.36
CA ASP A 230 -8.30 -28.72 -39.89
C ASP A 230 -9.45 -27.92 -39.30
N LEU A 231 -10.70 -28.29 -39.55
CA LEU A 231 -11.86 -27.51 -39.12
C LEU A 231 -11.90 -27.23 -37.62
N PRO A 232 -11.62 -28.22 -36.72
CA PRO A 232 -11.59 -27.94 -35.29
C PRO A 232 -10.46 -26.98 -34.89
N LEU A 233 -9.29 -27.03 -35.54
CA LEU A 233 -8.18 -26.12 -35.29
C LEU A 233 -8.54 -24.70 -35.69
N VAL A 234 -9.04 -24.50 -36.93
CA VAL A 234 -9.51 -23.20 -37.40
C VAL A 234 -10.60 -22.64 -36.49
N ALA A 235 -11.58 -23.43 -36.10
CA ALA A 235 -12.65 -23.02 -35.21
C ALA A 235 -12.12 -22.62 -33.82
N SER A 236 -11.09 -23.28 -33.30
CA SER A 236 -10.48 -22.97 -32.02
C SER A 236 -9.83 -21.58 -32.03
N PHE A 237 -9.08 -21.22 -33.08
CA PHE A 237 -8.45 -19.91 -33.21
C PHE A 237 -9.48 -18.78 -33.42
N VAL A 238 -10.53 -19.03 -34.21
CA VAL A 238 -11.67 -18.09 -34.28
C VAL A 238 -12.27 -17.86 -32.90
N TRP A 239 -12.38 -18.91 -32.10
CA TRP A 239 -12.92 -18.82 -30.74
C TRP A 239 -11.98 -18.09 -29.77
N PHE A 240 -10.65 -18.33 -29.83
CA PHE A 240 -9.68 -17.53 -29.06
C PHE A 240 -9.77 -16.05 -29.42
N GLY A 241 -9.86 -15.69 -30.68
CA GLY A 241 -10.02 -14.32 -31.12
C GLY A 241 -11.33 -13.70 -30.61
N THR A 242 -12.45 -14.44 -30.68
CA THR A 242 -13.75 -13.98 -30.15
C THR A 242 -13.72 -13.82 -28.63
N ALA A 243 -13.04 -14.72 -27.90
CA ALA A 243 -12.82 -14.58 -26.46
C ALA A 243 -12.04 -13.32 -26.12
N GLY A 244 -11.02 -12.98 -26.90
CA GLY A 244 -10.29 -11.72 -26.77
C GLY A 244 -11.16 -10.48 -27.00
N VAL A 245 -11.98 -10.49 -28.06
CA VAL A 245 -12.92 -9.39 -28.36
C VAL A 245 -14.00 -9.26 -27.28
N LEU A 246 -14.50 -10.39 -26.78
CA LEU A 246 -15.47 -10.40 -25.68
C LEU A 246 -14.87 -9.78 -24.42
N ALA A 247 -13.65 -10.18 -24.04
CA ALA A 247 -12.95 -9.63 -22.88
C ALA A 247 -12.73 -8.14 -23.01
N TYR A 248 -12.34 -7.66 -24.20
CA TYR A 248 -12.17 -6.23 -24.47
C TYR A 248 -13.46 -5.43 -24.26
N ARG A 249 -14.63 -6.01 -24.58
CA ARG A 249 -15.94 -5.39 -24.38
C ARG A 249 -16.39 -5.41 -22.93
N LEU A 250 -16.26 -6.55 -22.27
CA LEU A 250 -16.71 -6.76 -20.88
C LEU A 250 -15.86 -6.03 -19.85
N ARG A 251 -14.57 -5.80 -20.15
CA ARG A 251 -13.59 -5.20 -19.23
C ARG A 251 -13.66 -5.82 -17.82
N PRO A 252 -13.43 -7.12 -17.68
CA PRO A 252 -13.66 -7.87 -16.46
C PRO A 252 -12.84 -7.37 -15.26
N GLU A 253 -11.81 -6.57 -15.48
CA GLU A 253 -10.96 -5.94 -14.46
C GLU A 253 -11.74 -4.98 -13.55
N ARG A 254 -12.82 -4.37 -14.05
CA ARG A 254 -13.65 -3.43 -13.29
C ARG A 254 -14.54 -4.11 -12.26
N GLU A 255 -14.85 -5.38 -12.45
CA GLU A 255 -15.73 -6.18 -11.59
C GLU A 255 -14.98 -7.02 -10.54
N ALA A 256 -13.65 -6.97 -10.50
CA ALA A 256 -12.85 -7.80 -9.60
C ALA A 256 -13.12 -7.43 -8.13
N VAL A 257 -13.89 -8.27 -7.45
CA VAL A 257 -14.21 -8.16 -6.02
C VAL A 257 -13.10 -8.83 -5.21
N SER A 258 -12.54 -8.12 -4.23
CA SER A 258 -11.63 -8.69 -3.24
C SER A 258 -12.36 -9.71 -2.37
N THR A 259 -12.14 -10.98 -2.59
CA THR A 259 -12.63 -12.04 -1.69
C THR A 259 -11.63 -12.28 -0.57
N PRO A 260 -12.04 -12.19 0.73
CA PRO A 260 -11.13 -12.22 1.87
C PRO A 260 -10.77 -13.62 2.26
N HIS A 261 -10.65 -14.63 1.67
CA HIS A 261 -10.08 -15.94 2.08
C HIS A 261 -9.80 -16.85 0.88
N SER A 262 -8.54 -17.14 0.61
CA SER A 262 -8.21 -18.43 0.02
C SER A 262 -6.77 -18.87 0.25
N GLU A 263 -6.62 -20.07 0.72
CA GLU A 263 -5.41 -20.88 0.89
C GLU A 263 -4.64 -21.20 -0.42
N THR A 264 -4.94 -20.50 -1.52
CA THR A 264 -4.52 -20.86 -2.88
C THR A 264 -3.11 -20.41 -3.28
N ARG A 265 -2.27 -19.99 -2.34
CA ARG A 265 -0.87 -19.60 -2.61
C ARG A 265 0.03 -20.80 -3.01
N GLN A 266 -0.45 -22.05 -2.88
CA GLN A 266 0.38 -23.23 -3.01
C GLN A 266 0.53 -23.79 -4.44
N TRP A 267 -0.37 -23.48 -5.38
CA TRP A 267 -0.37 -24.08 -6.70
C TRP A 267 0.84 -23.77 -7.59
N PRO A 268 1.33 -22.53 -7.69
CA PRO A 268 2.54 -22.28 -8.49
C PRO A 268 3.78 -22.94 -7.89
N ALA A 269 3.86 -23.00 -6.57
CA ALA A 269 4.92 -23.72 -5.88
C ALA A 269 4.84 -25.24 -6.10
N LEU A 270 3.63 -25.81 -6.10
CA LEU A 270 3.40 -27.22 -6.40
C LEU A 270 3.77 -27.56 -7.85
N LEU A 271 3.42 -26.71 -8.83
CA LEU A 271 3.84 -26.91 -10.22
C LEU A 271 5.37 -26.83 -10.38
N ALA A 272 6.00 -25.85 -9.73
CA ALA A 272 7.47 -25.78 -9.72
C ALA A 272 8.10 -26.99 -9.03
N MET A 273 7.52 -27.49 -7.94
CA MET A 273 7.99 -28.70 -7.26
C MET A 273 7.81 -29.96 -8.12
N THR A 274 6.67 -30.11 -8.81
CA THR A 274 6.47 -31.24 -9.73
C THR A 274 7.48 -31.24 -10.87
N ALA A 275 7.79 -30.06 -11.42
CA ALA A 275 8.84 -29.91 -12.42
C ALA A 275 10.21 -30.35 -11.87
N VAL A 276 10.59 -29.85 -10.69
CA VAL A 276 11.89 -30.16 -10.06
C VAL A 276 12.03 -31.66 -9.77
N PHE A 277 10.99 -32.32 -9.24
CA PHE A 277 11.07 -33.74 -8.91
C PHE A 277 10.93 -34.65 -10.13
N SER A 278 10.24 -34.24 -11.19
CA SER A 278 10.06 -35.06 -12.40
C SER A 278 11.37 -35.17 -13.20
N ILE A 279 12.22 -34.15 -13.24
CA ILE A 279 13.47 -34.14 -14.00
C ILE A 279 14.41 -35.27 -13.56
N PRO A 280 14.81 -35.40 -12.27
CA PRO A 280 15.68 -36.50 -11.83
C PRO A 280 15.00 -37.88 -11.94
N LEU A 281 13.67 -37.96 -11.75
CA LEU A 281 12.95 -39.22 -11.92
C LEU A 281 12.99 -39.72 -13.37
N MET A 282 12.85 -38.82 -14.35
CA MET A 282 12.98 -39.17 -15.77
C MET A 282 14.43 -39.59 -16.11
N ALA A 283 15.44 -38.96 -15.51
CA ALA A 283 16.82 -39.37 -15.68
C ALA A 283 17.05 -40.81 -15.13
N LEU A 284 16.57 -41.07 -13.92
CA LEU A 284 16.64 -42.41 -13.32
C LEU A 284 15.92 -43.45 -14.16
N TRP A 285 14.72 -43.12 -14.67
CA TRP A 285 14.00 -44.00 -15.60
C TRP A 285 14.83 -44.28 -16.86
N SER A 286 15.46 -43.29 -17.46
CA SER A 286 16.31 -43.47 -18.64
C SER A 286 17.55 -44.32 -18.36
N LEU A 287 18.13 -44.22 -17.16
CA LEU A 287 19.30 -45.01 -16.77
C LEU A 287 18.99 -46.49 -16.50
N TRP A 288 17.86 -46.76 -15.84
CA TRP A 288 17.60 -48.07 -15.24
C TRP A 288 16.57 -48.88 -16.02
N MET A 289 15.57 -48.24 -16.62
CA MET A 289 14.45 -48.94 -17.23
C MET A 289 14.41 -48.84 -18.77
N SER A 290 15.04 -47.82 -19.37
CA SER A 290 15.00 -47.69 -20.82
C SER A 290 16.02 -48.60 -21.48
N ARG A 291 15.57 -49.31 -22.53
CA ARG A 291 16.42 -50.12 -23.41
C ARG A 291 16.94 -49.30 -24.59
N ASP A 292 17.18 -48.04 -24.40
CA ASP A 292 17.59 -47.10 -25.44
C ASP A 292 19.03 -47.34 -25.92
N VAL A 293 19.29 -46.94 -27.14
CA VAL A 293 20.63 -46.92 -27.74
C VAL A 293 21.54 -46.00 -26.88
N ALA A 294 22.82 -46.33 -26.76
CA ALA A 294 23.76 -45.59 -25.93
C ALA A 294 23.80 -44.10 -26.23
N GLY A 295 23.69 -43.65 -27.50
CA GLY A 295 23.63 -42.27 -27.92
C GLY A 295 22.42 -41.51 -27.35
N VAL A 296 21.22 -42.13 -27.38
CA VAL A 296 19.99 -41.54 -26.79
C VAL A 296 20.13 -41.39 -25.29
N ARG A 297 20.68 -42.37 -24.60
CA ARG A 297 20.89 -42.35 -23.15
C ARG A 297 21.85 -41.22 -22.75
N SER A 298 23.01 -41.12 -23.43
CA SER A 298 23.99 -40.08 -23.17
C SER A 298 23.40 -38.68 -23.40
N PHE A 299 22.64 -38.47 -24.46
CA PHE A 299 21.94 -37.22 -24.75
C PHE A 299 20.95 -36.85 -23.63
N ARG A 300 20.09 -37.78 -23.23
CA ARG A 300 19.11 -37.62 -22.15
C ARG A 300 19.77 -37.21 -20.82
N ILE A 301 20.89 -37.84 -20.47
CA ILE A 301 21.66 -37.49 -19.27
C ILE A 301 22.20 -36.07 -19.38
N GLY A 302 22.81 -35.71 -20.51
CA GLY A 302 23.34 -34.38 -20.74
C GLY A 302 22.26 -33.29 -20.65
N VAL A 303 21.13 -33.48 -21.32
CA VAL A 303 19.98 -32.57 -21.24
C VAL A 303 19.46 -32.43 -19.81
N THR A 304 19.40 -33.54 -19.06
CA THR A 304 18.96 -33.53 -17.66
C THR A 304 19.91 -32.74 -16.78
N GLN A 305 21.23 -32.91 -16.95
CA GLN A 305 22.22 -32.15 -16.18
C GLN A 305 22.10 -30.65 -16.42
N VAL A 306 21.97 -30.23 -17.69
CA VAL A 306 21.76 -28.81 -18.04
C VAL A 306 20.46 -28.29 -17.45
N ALA A 307 19.36 -29.04 -17.58
CA ALA A 307 18.06 -28.64 -17.04
C ALA A 307 18.10 -28.48 -15.51
N LEU A 308 18.75 -29.40 -14.79
CA LEU A 308 18.92 -29.31 -13.34
C LEU A 308 19.70 -28.07 -12.92
N LEU A 309 20.78 -27.72 -13.63
CA LEU A 309 21.55 -26.51 -13.37
C LEU A 309 20.71 -25.23 -13.58
N VAL A 310 19.99 -25.16 -14.69
CA VAL A 310 19.11 -24.02 -15.00
C VAL A 310 18.00 -23.88 -13.96
N VAL A 311 17.33 -24.99 -13.63
CA VAL A 311 16.26 -25.01 -12.63
C VAL A 311 16.79 -24.62 -11.25
N ALA A 312 17.96 -25.14 -10.84
CA ALA A 312 18.59 -24.76 -9.58
C ALA A 312 18.91 -23.25 -9.51
N LEU A 313 19.41 -22.69 -10.61
CA LEU A 313 19.65 -21.25 -10.71
C LEU A 313 18.34 -20.44 -10.57
N LEU A 314 17.30 -20.82 -11.31
CA LEU A 314 15.99 -20.14 -11.27
C LEU A 314 15.35 -20.22 -9.89
N ILE A 315 15.44 -21.38 -9.22
CA ILE A 315 14.92 -21.55 -7.86
C ILE A 315 15.70 -20.68 -6.88
N THR A 316 17.02 -20.61 -7.01
CA THR A 316 17.87 -19.77 -6.14
C THR A 316 17.52 -18.29 -6.31
N LEU A 317 17.35 -17.83 -7.56
CA LEU A 317 16.92 -16.46 -7.84
C LEU A 317 15.52 -16.18 -7.27
N ARG A 318 14.60 -17.11 -7.46
CA ARG A 318 13.23 -17.01 -6.90
C ARG A 318 13.26 -16.92 -5.37
N GLN A 319 14.05 -17.79 -4.73
CA GLN A 319 14.17 -17.79 -3.27
C GLN A 319 14.73 -16.45 -2.76
N ARG A 320 15.77 -15.91 -3.40
CA ARG A 320 16.34 -14.60 -3.03
C ARG A 320 15.32 -13.47 -3.13
N LEU A 321 14.50 -13.43 -4.19
CA LEU A 321 13.46 -12.41 -4.34
C LEU A 321 12.38 -12.54 -3.26
N VAL A 322 11.92 -13.77 -2.99
CA VAL A 322 10.92 -14.03 -1.93
C VAL A 322 11.47 -13.64 -0.56
N ASP A 323 12.74 -13.94 -0.26
CA ASP A 323 13.35 -13.60 1.02
C ASP A 323 13.54 -12.08 1.17
N GLN A 324 13.91 -11.36 0.10
CA GLN A 324 13.97 -9.90 0.10
C GLN A 324 12.60 -9.26 0.39
N ASP A 325 11.54 -9.75 -0.25
CA ASP A 325 10.19 -9.26 -0.02
C ASP A 325 9.71 -9.55 1.41
N ARG A 326 10.02 -10.74 1.93
CA ARG A 326 9.74 -11.09 3.34
C ARG A 326 10.43 -10.15 4.32
N LEU A 327 11.71 -9.84 4.10
CA LEU A 327 12.46 -8.92 4.96
C LEU A 327 11.88 -7.51 4.93
N ARG A 328 11.49 -7.01 3.75
CA ARG A 328 10.82 -5.70 3.60
C ARG A 328 9.49 -5.65 4.36
N LEU A 329 8.65 -6.68 4.20
CA LEU A 329 7.35 -6.76 4.89
C LEU A 329 7.52 -6.86 6.41
N LEU A 330 8.51 -7.62 6.89
CA LEU A 330 8.82 -7.70 8.31
C LEU A 330 9.31 -6.36 8.88
N ALA A 331 10.14 -5.62 8.14
CA ALA A 331 10.60 -4.29 8.54
C ALA A 331 9.41 -3.31 8.64
N ALA A 332 8.56 -3.24 7.62
CA ALA A 332 7.37 -2.39 7.61
C ALA A 332 6.37 -2.76 8.75
N SER A 333 6.20 -4.06 9.02
CA SER A 333 5.34 -4.53 10.11
C SER A 333 5.90 -4.14 11.49
N ARG A 334 7.22 -4.21 11.68
CA ARG A 334 7.86 -3.77 12.93
C ARG A 334 7.69 -2.28 13.16
N GLU A 335 7.94 -1.46 12.15
CA GLU A 335 7.75 -0.01 12.22
C GLU A 335 6.29 0.35 12.55
N SER A 336 5.32 -0.31 11.92
CA SER A 336 3.90 -0.11 12.22
C SER A 336 3.55 -0.49 13.66
N LEU A 337 4.13 -1.58 14.18
CA LEU A 337 3.95 -2.02 15.58
C LEU A 337 4.56 -1.03 16.59
N GLU A 338 5.71 -0.47 16.31
CA GLU A 338 6.34 0.55 17.15
C GLU A 338 5.51 1.83 17.18
N ASN A 339 5.01 2.28 16.03
CA ASN A 339 4.11 3.42 15.93
C ASN A 339 2.82 3.20 16.74
N LEU A 340 2.20 2.02 16.61
CA LEU A 340 1.01 1.67 17.39
C LEU A 340 1.26 1.70 18.90
N LYS A 341 2.39 1.19 19.37
CA LYS A 341 2.76 1.25 20.80
C LYS A 341 2.93 2.69 21.28
N HIS A 342 3.55 3.53 20.46
CA HIS A 342 3.71 4.95 20.78
C HIS A 342 2.36 5.67 20.88
N PHE A 343 1.45 5.46 19.92
CA PHE A 343 0.09 6.00 19.96
C PHE A 343 -0.70 5.48 21.17
N GLN A 344 -0.58 4.21 21.49
CA GLN A 344 -1.25 3.63 22.65
C GLN A 344 -0.78 4.27 23.96
N ALA A 345 0.54 4.50 24.11
CA ALA A 345 1.09 5.18 25.28
C ALA A 345 0.55 6.62 25.41
N GLN A 346 0.49 7.36 24.30
CA GLN A 346 -0.09 8.71 24.27
C GLN A 346 -1.58 8.71 24.63
N MET A 347 -2.36 7.76 24.12
CA MET A 347 -3.78 7.65 24.45
C MET A 347 -4.00 7.38 25.96
N VAL A 348 -3.23 6.46 26.55
CA VAL A 348 -3.31 6.17 27.99
C VAL A 348 -2.97 7.40 28.84
N GLN A 349 -1.98 8.18 28.42
CA GLN A 349 -1.62 9.43 29.11
C GLN A 349 -2.73 10.46 28.97
N ALA A 350 -3.32 10.62 27.77
CA ALA A 350 -4.45 11.54 27.56
C ALA A 350 -5.69 11.12 28.37
N GLU A 351 -6.01 9.83 28.45
CA GLU A 351 -7.13 9.31 29.22
C GLU A 351 -6.95 9.58 30.73
N LYS A 352 -5.72 9.37 31.27
CA LYS A 352 -5.40 9.72 32.65
C LYS A 352 -5.62 11.20 32.95
N LEU A 353 -5.21 12.09 32.04
CA LEU A 353 -5.40 13.52 32.19
C LEU A 353 -6.88 13.92 32.15
N VAL A 354 -7.68 13.32 31.26
CA VAL A 354 -9.14 13.56 31.18
C VAL A 354 -9.84 13.10 32.45
N SER A 355 -9.50 11.91 32.95
CA SER A 355 -10.06 11.37 34.20
C SER A 355 -9.71 12.24 35.41
N LEU A 356 -8.45 12.69 35.51
CA LEU A 356 -8.00 13.60 36.56
C LEU A 356 -8.76 14.93 36.47
N GLY A 357 -8.99 15.44 35.26
CA GLY A 357 -9.75 16.66 35.01
C GLY A 357 -11.19 16.58 35.49
N GLN A 358 -11.89 15.48 35.22
CA GLN A 358 -13.27 15.29 35.67
C GLN A 358 -13.36 15.19 37.19
N LEU A 359 -12.46 14.45 37.86
CA LEU A 359 -12.41 14.37 39.30
C LEU A 359 -12.09 15.73 39.96
N ALA A 360 -11.14 16.48 39.40
CA ALA A 360 -10.78 17.80 39.88
C ALA A 360 -11.95 18.80 39.78
N ALA A 361 -12.73 18.75 38.69
CA ALA A 361 -13.89 19.62 38.53
C ALA A 361 -15.00 19.36 39.56
N GLY A 362 -15.30 18.10 39.84
CA GLY A 362 -16.26 17.72 40.89
C GLY A 362 -15.81 18.14 42.29
N ALA A 363 -14.56 17.79 42.65
CA ALA A 363 -13.99 18.13 43.94
C ALA A 363 -13.89 19.65 44.16
N ALA A 364 -13.54 20.42 43.14
CA ALA A 364 -13.43 21.86 43.27
C ALA A 364 -14.78 22.55 43.52
N HIS A 365 -15.86 22.05 42.93
CA HIS A 365 -17.19 22.59 43.21
C HIS A 365 -17.59 22.32 44.68
N GLU A 366 -17.29 21.13 45.18
CA GLU A 366 -17.60 20.75 46.58
C GLU A 366 -16.71 21.50 47.60
N ILE A 367 -15.46 21.84 47.26
CA ILE A 367 -14.56 22.62 48.13
C ILE A 367 -14.92 24.11 48.08
N ASN A 368 -15.26 24.67 46.95
CA ASN A 368 -15.58 26.10 46.84
C ASN A 368 -16.85 26.51 47.61
N ASN A 369 -17.82 25.60 47.77
CA ASN A 369 -19.04 25.87 48.51
C ASN A 369 -18.78 26.20 49.99
N PRO A 370 -18.14 25.36 50.82
CA PRO A 370 -17.84 25.70 52.22
C PRO A 370 -16.83 26.85 52.32
N LEU A 371 -15.90 26.95 51.38
CA LEU A 371 -14.87 27.99 51.40
C LEU A 371 -15.47 29.38 51.20
N THR A 372 -16.52 29.52 50.40
CA THR A 372 -17.26 30.78 50.22
C THR A 372 -17.92 31.19 51.55
N GLY A 373 -18.47 30.24 52.31
CA GLY A 373 -19.03 30.50 53.64
C GLY A 373 -17.97 30.97 54.64
N ILE A 374 -16.81 30.24 54.69
CA ILE A 374 -15.69 30.63 55.58
C ILE A 374 -15.16 32.02 55.26
N LEU A 375 -15.01 32.37 53.97
CA LEU A 375 -14.59 33.70 53.53
C LEU A 375 -15.60 34.76 53.95
N GLY A 376 -16.90 34.55 53.73
CA GLY A 376 -17.94 35.49 54.11
C GLY A 376 -17.96 35.75 55.65
N TYR A 377 -17.89 34.68 56.45
CA TYR A 377 -17.81 34.84 57.89
C TYR A 377 -16.52 35.50 58.36
N SER A 378 -15.39 35.22 57.74
CA SER A 378 -14.11 35.87 58.06
C SER A 378 -14.07 37.35 57.68
N ASP A 379 -14.71 37.74 56.57
CA ASP A 379 -14.85 39.14 56.17
C ASP A 379 -15.72 39.91 57.18
N LEU A 380 -16.88 39.32 57.57
CA LEU A 380 -17.73 39.92 58.60
C LEU A 380 -17.01 40.11 59.94
N LEU A 381 -16.19 39.12 60.37
CA LEU A 381 -15.41 39.23 61.60
C LEU A 381 -14.28 40.26 61.52
N VAL A 382 -13.63 40.43 60.40
CA VAL A 382 -12.58 41.44 60.22
C VAL A 382 -13.15 42.86 60.26
N ASP A 383 -14.35 43.04 59.71
CA ASP A 383 -15.02 44.35 59.62
C ASP A 383 -15.84 44.73 60.89
N ASP A 384 -15.97 43.80 61.87
CA ASP A 384 -16.68 44.08 63.12
C ASP A 384 -15.83 44.99 64.05
N PRO A 385 -16.29 46.20 64.35
CA PRO A 385 -15.59 47.14 65.20
C PRO A 385 -15.54 46.76 66.67
N SER A 386 -16.38 45.78 67.09
CA SER A 386 -16.44 45.32 68.49
C SER A 386 -15.35 44.32 68.85
N LEU A 387 -14.62 43.77 67.88
CA LEU A 387 -13.57 42.76 68.09
C LEU A 387 -12.25 43.43 68.50
N GLY A 388 -11.63 42.87 69.53
CA GLY A 388 -10.30 43.23 69.95
C GLY A 388 -9.20 42.88 68.91
N GLU A 389 -8.04 43.52 69.00
CA GLU A 389 -6.95 43.37 68.01
C GLU A 389 -6.53 41.90 67.78
N ARG A 390 -6.49 41.07 68.86
CA ARG A 390 -6.11 39.65 68.76
C ARG A 390 -7.12 38.84 67.97
N GLN A 391 -8.44 39.07 68.16
CA GLN A 391 -9.51 38.39 67.43
C GLN A 391 -9.52 38.81 65.94
N ARG A 392 -9.32 40.10 65.69
CA ARG A 392 -9.23 40.65 64.32
C ARG A 392 -8.01 40.08 63.57
N ALA A 393 -6.87 39.92 64.24
CA ALA A 393 -5.69 39.31 63.67
C ALA A 393 -5.93 37.80 63.31
N ILE A 394 -6.66 37.07 64.14
CA ILE A 394 -7.05 35.68 63.85
C ILE A 394 -8.00 35.62 62.64
N ALA A 395 -9.05 36.44 62.61
CA ALA A 395 -9.98 36.52 61.48
C ALA A 395 -9.29 36.89 60.16
N THR A 396 -8.36 37.85 60.20
CA THR A 396 -7.50 38.21 59.03
C THR A 396 -6.67 37.02 58.55
N LYS A 397 -6.13 36.22 59.49
CA LYS A 397 -5.36 35.01 59.16
C LYS A 397 -6.22 33.92 58.51
N ILE A 398 -7.46 33.71 59.05
CA ILE A 398 -8.43 32.77 58.45
C ILE A 398 -8.79 33.22 57.03
N ARG A 399 -9.12 34.51 56.84
CA ARG A 399 -9.42 35.11 55.54
C ARG A 399 -8.29 34.87 54.54
N THR A 400 -7.05 35.13 54.92
CA THR A 400 -5.88 34.95 54.07
C THR A 400 -5.69 33.50 53.65
N LEU A 401 -5.81 32.56 54.58
CA LEU A 401 -5.68 31.12 54.32
C LEU A 401 -6.82 30.62 53.39
N SER A 402 -8.04 31.08 53.62
CA SER A 402 -9.19 30.72 52.81
C SER A 402 -9.08 31.25 51.37
N ARG A 403 -8.64 32.49 51.20
CA ARG A 403 -8.33 33.05 49.85
C ARG A 403 -7.28 32.21 49.13
N ARG A 404 -6.24 31.79 49.84
CA ARG A 404 -5.20 30.93 49.31
C ARG A 404 -5.72 29.60 48.83
N ILE A 405 -6.58 28.92 49.62
CA ILE A 405 -7.21 27.66 49.21
C ILE A 405 -8.07 27.89 47.97
N LYS A 406 -8.83 28.98 47.90
CA LYS A 406 -9.64 29.34 46.72
C LYS A 406 -8.78 29.45 45.46
N THR A 407 -7.63 30.10 45.54
CA THR A 407 -6.68 30.22 44.42
C THR A 407 -6.12 28.85 44.00
N LEU A 408 -5.78 27.98 44.94
CA LEU A 408 -5.30 26.62 44.67
C LEU A 408 -6.34 25.77 43.93
N VAL A 409 -7.60 25.84 44.39
CA VAL A 409 -8.73 25.11 43.73
C VAL A 409 -9.03 25.67 42.35
N THR A 410 -8.96 26.98 42.18
CA THR A 410 -9.14 27.62 40.86
C THR A 410 -8.04 27.22 39.88
N ASN A 411 -6.79 27.17 40.31
CA ASN A 411 -5.69 26.68 39.49
C ASN A 411 -5.83 25.18 39.11
N LEU A 412 -6.32 24.33 40.01
CA LEU A 412 -6.60 22.95 39.73
C LEU A 412 -7.73 22.79 38.70
N LEU A 413 -8.77 23.63 38.80
CA LEU A 413 -9.87 23.69 37.84
C LEU A 413 -9.43 24.14 36.46
N SER A 414 -8.55 25.13 36.37
CA SER A 414 -8.04 25.64 35.10
C SER A 414 -7.20 24.59 34.37
N PHE A 415 -6.49 23.73 35.11
CA PHE A 415 -5.80 22.57 34.56
C PHE A 415 -6.77 21.50 34.05
N ALA A 416 -7.91 21.33 34.69
CA ALA A 416 -8.91 20.30 34.41
C ALA A 416 -9.93 20.65 33.33
N ARG A 417 -10.24 21.94 33.12
CA ARG A 417 -11.22 22.42 32.15
C ARG A 417 -10.55 22.78 30.84
N ARG A 418 -10.82 22.02 29.79
CA ARG A 418 -10.71 22.50 28.40
C ARG A 418 -11.92 23.39 28.11
N VAL A 419 -11.83 24.68 28.41
CA VAL A 419 -12.80 25.66 27.87
C VAL A 419 -12.42 25.87 26.41
N PRO A 420 -13.38 25.84 25.46
CA PRO A 420 -13.09 26.23 24.08
C PRO A 420 -12.46 27.62 24.07
N SER A 421 -11.22 27.74 23.59
CA SER A 421 -10.54 29.03 23.54
C SER A 421 -11.06 29.85 22.36
N GLU A 422 -11.54 31.05 22.58
CA GLU A 422 -11.83 32.02 21.52
C GLU A 422 -10.51 32.67 21.08
N LYS A 423 -9.88 32.07 20.08
CA LYS A 423 -8.61 32.59 19.55
C LYS A 423 -8.85 33.83 18.67
N ALA A 424 -8.37 34.95 19.12
CA ALA A 424 -8.35 36.23 18.40
C ALA A 424 -6.90 36.68 18.09
N GLU A 425 -6.75 37.72 17.30
CA GLU A 425 -5.46 38.40 17.12
C GLU A 425 -5.08 39.13 18.41
N LEU A 426 -3.88 38.87 18.94
CA LEU A 426 -3.39 39.41 20.19
C LEU A 426 -2.12 40.21 19.97
N ASP A 427 -2.08 41.41 20.56
CA ASP A 427 -0.87 42.16 20.78
C ASP A 427 -0.21 41.67 22.08
N LEU A 428 0.92 40.93 21.95
CA LEU A 428 1.62 40.37 23.10
C LEU A 428 2.19 41.46 24.05
N ASN A 429 2.54 42.65 23.56
CA ASN A 429 2.99 43.73 24.39
C ASN A 429 1.90 44.20 25.36
N LEU A 430 0.66 44.30 24.89
CA LEU A 430 -0.50 44.63 25.74
C LEU A 430 -0.77 43.55 26.78
N VAL A 431 -0.64 42.28 26.41
CA VAL A 431 -0.87 41.15 27.34
C VAL A 431 0.24 41.08 28.40
N ILE A 432 1.52 41.30 28.02
CA ILE A 432 2.64 41.36 28.97
C ILE A 432 2.47 42.57 29.93
N GLY A 433 2.09 43.73 29.39
CA GLY A 433 1.79 44.92 30.19
C GLY A 433 0.67 44.67 31.22
N SER A 434 -0.38 43.96 30.80
CA SER A 434 -1.48 43.56 31.69
C SER A 434 -1.03 42.61 32.79
N ALA A 435 -0.19 41.61 32.45
CA ALA A 435 0.37 40.67 33.41
C ALA A 435 1.27 41.37 34.45
N LEU A 436 2.09 42.32 34.02
CA LEU A 436 2.90 43.16 34.91
C LEU A 436 2.05 44.01 35.83
N HIS A 437 0.99 44.62 35.30
CA HIS A 437 0.08 45.43 36.10
C HIS A 437 -0.65 44.63 37.18
N LEU A 438 -1.09 43.43 36.85
CA LEU A 438 -1.70 42.50 37.80
C LEU A 438 -0.71 42.02 38.86
N SER A 439 0.57 41.86 38.52
CA SER A 439 1.65 41.47 39.43
C SER A 439 2.15 42.63 40.30
N ASN A 440 1.83 43.85 39.98
CA ASN A 440 2.29 45.07 40.71
C ASN A 440 1.83 45.15 42.18
N LEU A 441 0.82 44.39 42.57
CA LEU A 441 0.41 44.21 43.97
C LEU A 441 1.48 43.49 44.82
N ASP A 442 2.23 42.60 44.17
CA ASP A 442 3.27 41.77 44.80
C ASP A 442 4.68 42.43 44.63
N LEU A 443 4.88 43.28 43.61
CA LEU A 443 6.14 44.02 43.32
C LEU A 443 6.39 45.22 44.25
N ARG A 444 5.57 45.44 45.25
CA ARG A 444 5.73 46.52 46.24
C ARG A 444 6.88 46.32 47.23
N SER A 445 7.68 45.28 47.09
CA SER A 445 8.95 45.17 47.83
C SER A 445 9.99 46.07 47.11
N ASP A 446 10.54 47.04 47.80
CA ASP A 446 11.51 48.03 47.32
C ASP A 446 12.82 47.46 46.74
N HIS A 447 12.89 46.13 46.52
CA HIS A 447 14.13 45.40 46.19
C HIS A 447 14.09 44.62 44.85
N ILE A 448 13.00 44.74 44.06
CA ILE A 448 12.90 44.05 42.74
C ILE A 448 12.82 45.10 41.63
N GLU A 449 13.83 45.10 40.74
CA GLU A 449 13.86 45.93 39.53
C GLU A 449 13.26 45.15 38.35
N VAL A 450 12.25 45.73 37.68
CA VAL A 450 11.69 45.16 36.45
C VAL A 450 12.13 45.98 35.23
N VAL A 451 12.76 45.32 34.28
CA VAL A 451 13.22 45.94 33.01
C VAL A 451 12.59 45.26 31.82
N THR A 452 12.00 46.04 30.95
CA THR A 452 11.32 45.50 29.73
C THR A 452 12.00 46.03 28.48
N HIS A 453 12.24 45.14 27.51
CA HIS A 453 12.77 45.46 26.19
C HIS A 453 11.86 44.84 25.13
N PHE A 454 10.94 45.64 24.62
CA PHE A 454 10.00 45.19 23.58
C PHE A 454 10.39 45.76 22.22
N ALA A 455 10.44 44.95 21.18
CA ALA A 455 10.56 45.42 19.81
C ALA A 455 9.31 46.26 19.44
N ALA A 456 9.52 47.38 18.74
CA ALA A 456 8.45 48.33 18.43
C ALA A 456 7.38 47.75 17.50
N ASP A 457 7.76 46.80 16.62
CA ASP A 457 6.89 46.23 15.59
C ASP A 457 6.76 44.69 15.77
N LEU A 458 6.22 44.26 16.91
CA LEU A 458 5.89 42.85 17.09
C LEU A 458 4.59 42.51 16.34
N PRO A 459 4.59 41.50 15.44
CA PRO A 459 3.37 41.07 14.77
C PRO A 459 2.37 40.47 15.76
N ALA A 460 1.08 40.49 15.40
CA ALA A 460 0.04 39.85 16.18
C ALA A 460 0.19 38.30 16.17
N VAL A 461 -0.23 37.66 17.25
CA VAL A 461 -0.35 36.22 17.35
C VAL A 461 -1.81 35.82 17.49
N ARG A 462 -2.17 34.64 17.04
CA ARG A 462 -3.54 34.11 17.20
C ARG A 462 -3.66 33.32 18.49
N GLY A 463 -4.44 33.81 19.45
CA GLY A 463 -4.57 33.16 20.75
C GLY A 463 -5.74 33.65 21.59
N ASP A 464 -5.93 33.02 22.75
CA ASP A 464 -6.86 33.43 23.79
C ASP A 464 -6.13 34.36 24.77
N ALA A 465 -6.58 35.63 24.87
CA ALA A 465 -5.97 36.64 25.69
C ALA A 465 -5.86 36.23 27.16
N ASN A 466 -6.88 35.57 27.71
CA ASN A 466 -6.91 35.16 29.12
C ASN A 466 -5.91 34.03 29.40
N GLN A 467 -5.82 33.08 28.49
CA GLN A 467 -4.87 31.95 28.60
C GLN A 467 -3.42 32.45 28.48
N VAL A 468 -3.13 33.33 27.51
CA VAL A 468 -1.79 33.90 27.33
C VAL A 468 -1.43 34.81 28.51
N LEU A 469 -2.39 35.58 29.01
CA LEU A 469 -2.22 36.37 30.24
C LEU A 469 -1.85 35.49 31.44
N GLN A 470 -2.51 34.34 31.58
CA GLN A 470 -2.24 33.35 32.64
C GLN A 470 -0.80 32.80 32.53
N VAL A 471 -0.31 32.52 31.33
CA VAL A 471 1.07 32.10 31.11
C VAL A 471 2.04 33.13 31.61
N PHE A 472 1.89 34.38 31.17
CA PHE A 472 2.82 35.47 31.55
C PHE A 472 2.75 35.78 33.04
N PHE A 473 1.55 35.80 33.61
CA PHE A 473 1.38 35.99 35.04
C PHE A 473 2.07 34.89 35.86
N ASN A 474 1.93 33.63 35.48
CA ASN A 474 2.61 32.54 36.17
C ASN A 474 4.14 32.63 36.08
N LEU A 475 4.70 33.03 34.92
CA LEU A 475 6.14 33.18 34.75
C LEU A 475 6.69 34.37 35.57
N ILE A 476 5.98 35.50 35.54
CA ILE A 476 6.34 36.69 36.34
C ILE A 476 6.27 36.36 37.83
N SER A 477 5.19 35.73 38.29
CA SER A 477 5.04 35.35 39.70
C SER A 477 6.14 34.39 40.16
N ASN A 478 6.53 33.42 39.34
CA ASN A 478 7.63 32.50 39.64
C ASN A 478 8.98 33.23 39.74
N ALA A 479 9.23 34.20 38.86
CA ALA A 479 10.43 35.01 38.91
C ALA A 479 10.48 35.90 40.17
N VAL A 480 9.35 36.53 40.53
CA VAL A 480 9.23 37.33 41.77
C VAL A 480 9.49 36.46 42.99
N ASP A 481 8.85 35.30 43.10
CA ASP A 481 9.08 34.37 44.21
C ASP A 481 10.58 33.97 44.33
N ALA A 482 11.24 33.73 43.19
CA ALA A 482 12.66 33.37 43.15
C ALA A 482 13.58 34.55 43.57
N LEU A 483 13.20 35.77 43.20
CA LEU A 483 13.94 36.96 43.61
C LEU A 483 13.75 37.31 45.10
N GLU A 484 12.54 37.13 45.65
CA GLU A 484 12.27 37.29 47.06
C GLU A 484 13.09 36.31 47.94
N GLU A 485 13.32 35.08 47.44
CA GLU A 485 14.12 34.09 48.16
C GLU A 485 15.57 34.51 48.38
N VAL A 486 16.12 35.35 47.47
CA VAL A 486 17.50 35.89 47.55
C VAL A 486 17.58 37.33 48.08
N GLY A 487 16.45 37.92 48.48
CA GLY A 487 16.38 39.23 49.08
C GLY A 487 16.26 40.40 48.07
N GLY A 488 15.91 40.12 46.82
CA GLY A 488 15.71 41.08 45.73
C GLY A 488 16.52 40.76 44.49
N GLY A 489 16.43 41.59 43.48
CA GLY A 489 17.14 41.40 42.23
C GLY A 489 16.44 42.02 41.02
N LYS A 490 16.72 41.49 39.84
CA LYS A 490 16.24 42.02 38.57
C LYS A 490 15.46 40.99 37.75
N LEU A 491 14.27 41.37 37.30
CA LEU A 491 13.50 40.66 36.29
C LEU A 491 13.61 41.40 34.94
N THR A 492 14.14 40.76 33.93
CA THR A 492 14.23 41.31 32.58
C THR A 492 13.28 40.55 31.66
N ILE A 493 12.39 41.29 30.98
CA ILE A 493 11.47 40.69 29.98
C ILE A 493 11.84 41.26 28.62
N THR A 494 12.20 40.40 27.69
CA THR A 494 12.50 40.76 26.30
C THR A 494 11.51 40.13 25.34
N ALA A 495 11.04 40.89 24.35
CA ALA A 495 10.18 40.38 23.31
C ALA A 495 10.70 40.81 21.94
N ALA A 496 10.98 39.85 21.08
CA ALA A 496 11.55 40.06 19.76
C ALA A 496 10.96 39.11 18.73
N ARG A 497 10.96 39.55 17.47
CA ARG A 497 10.63 38.66 16.34
C ARG A 497 11.86 37.84 15.97
N ASN A 498 11.65 36.55 15.78
CA ASN A 498 12.64 35.60 15.26
C ASN A 498 12.00 34.79 14.12
N ASP A 499 12.31 35.18 12.88
CA ASP A 499 11.74 34.62 11.63
C ASP A 499 10.20 34.64 11.62
N ASP A 500 9.58 33.46 11.72
CA ASP A 500 8.13 33.23 11.70
C ASP A 500 7.52 33.14 13.12
N ARG A 501 8.31 33.43 14.16
CA ARG A 501 7.90 33.33 15.56
C ARG A 501 8.21 34.60 16.33
N ILE A 502 7.48 34.77 17.42
CA ILE A 502 7.81 35.76 18.44
C ILE A 502 8.43 35.04 19.61
N LEU A 503 9.60 35.53 20.03
CA LEU A 503 10.35 35.02 21.17
C LEU A 503 10.19 35.99 22.34
N ILE A 504 9.82 35.48 23.51
CA ILE A 504 9.68 36.22 24.74
C ILE A 504 10.49 35.55 25.83
N ASP A 505 11.47 36.26 26.39
CA ASP A 505 12.31 35.75 27.47
C ASP A 505 11.95 36.44 28.77
N PHE A 506 11.70 35.66 29.83
CA PHE A 506 11.55 36.06 31.20
C PHE A 506 12.81 35.64 31.96
N SER A 507 13.72 36.60 32.23
CA SER A 507 15.02 36.34 32.84
C SER A 507 15.08 36.96 34.23
N ASP A 508 15.34 36.15 35.24
CA ASP A 508 15.57 36.59 36.63
C ASP A 508 17.04 36.47 37.05
N THR A 509 17.41 37.13 38.14
CA THR A 509 18.70 37.03 38.80
C THR A 509 18.62 36.23 40.11
N GLY A 510 17.64 35.34 40.22
CA GLY A 510 17.39 34.49 41.39
C GLY A 510 18.35 33.29 41.53
N PRO A 511 17.97 32.25 42.30
CA PRO A 511 18.85 31.12 42.60
C PRO A 511 18.97 30.12 41.43
N GLY A 512 18.21 30.31 40.35
CA GLY A 512 18.16 29.38 39.22
C GLY A 512 17.30 28.16 39.46
N ILE A 513 17.32 27.24 38.49
CA ILE A 513 16.47 26.03 38.42
C ILE A 513 17.31 24.81 38.75
N LYS A 514 16.92 24.01 39.76
CA LYS A 514 17.63 22.78 40.17
C LYS A 514 17.41 21.62 39.21
N SER A 515 16.22 21.50 38.60
CA SER A 515 15.83 20.38 37.74
C SER A 515 15.10 20.88 36.49
N PRO A 516 15.79 21.44 35.47
CA PRO A 516 15.13 21.99 34.29
C PRO A 516 14.29 21.01 33.49
N GLN A 517 14.59 19.73 33.57
CA GLN A 517 13.88 18.65 32.85
C GLN A 517 12.50 18.32 33.46
N GLN A 518 12.30 18.62 34.74
CA GLN A 518 11.09 18.24 35.51
C GLN A 518 10.19 19.42 35.85
N VAL A 519 10.60 20.66 35.56
CA VAL A 519 9.83 21.85 36.00
C VAL A 519 8.44 21.96 35.38
N PHE A 520 8.23 21.30 34.25
CA PHE A 520 6.94 21.25 33.54
C PHE A 520 6.09 20.05 33.93
N ASP A 521 6.61 19.13 34.76
CA ASP A 521 5.83 17.99 35.24
C ASP A 521 4.73 18.47 36.21
N PRO A 522 3.49 17.99 36.10
CA PRO A 522 2.44 18.35 37.03
C PRO A 522 2.81 17.98 38.47
N PHE A 523 2.51 18.88 39.41
CA PHE A 523 2.79 18.77 40.85
C PHE A 523 4.28 18.84 41.23
N PHE A 524 5.19 19.03 40.29
CA PHE A 524 6.59 19.25 40.58
C PHE A 524 6.80 20.67 41.18
N THR A 525 7.40 20.76 42.38
CA THR A 525 7.74 22.02 43.05
C THR A 525 8.97 21.88 43.91
N THR A 526 9.83 22.85 43.92
CA THR A 526 10.98 23.00 44.81
C THR A 526 10.68 23.89 46.01
N LYS A 527 9.49 24.53 46.04
CA LYS A 527 9.04 25.40 47.13
C LYS A 527 8.59 24.59 48.33
N PRO A 528 8.73 25.10 49.59
CA PRO A 528 8.28 24.42 50.78
C PRO A 528 6.79 24.06 50.73
N VAL A 529 6.40 22.97 51.44
CA VAL A 529 5.02 22.51 51.51
C VAL A 529 4.06 23.64 51.82
N GLY A 530 3.10 23.86 50.95
CA GLY A 530 2.10 24.93 51.05
C GLY A 530 2.48 26.24 50.37
N LYS A 531 3.70 26.45 49.82
CA LYS A 531 4.06 27.65 49.08
C LYS A 531 4.04 27.48 47.53
N GLY A 532 4.07 26.24 47.04
CA GLY A 532 3.97 25.95 45.62
C GLY A 532 2.94 24.86 45.33
N THR A 533 2.16 25.01 44.28
CA THR A 533 1.19 24.00 43.79
C THR A 533 1.82 23.00 42.85
N GLY A 534 2.94 23.32 42.23
CA GLY A 534 3.55 22.54 41.15
C GLY A 534 2.73 22.46 39.88
N LEU A 535 1.64 23.23 39.73
CA LEU A 535 0.75 23.21 38.57
C LEU A 535 0.99 24.40 37.61
N GLY A 536 1.58 25.52 38.07
CA GLY A 536 1.71 26.73 37.27
C GLY A 536 2.46 26.52 35.96
N LEU A 537 3.62 25.88 35.98
CA LEU A 537 4.44 25.67 34.78
C LEU A 537 3.89 24.59 33.86
N SER A 538 3.24 23.55 34.40
CA SER A 538 2.55 22.53 33.58
C SER A 538 1.33 23.10 32.86
N ILE A 539 0.62 24.04 33.48
CA ILE A 539 -0.46 24.82 32.84
C ILE A 539 0.12 25.71 31.72
N CYS A 540 1.23 26.39 31.95
CA CYS A 540 1.90 27.19 30.91
C CYS A 540 2.28 26.34 29.70
N TYR A 541 2.83 25.15 29.93
CA TYR A 541 3.18 24.20 28.87
C TYR A 541 1.94 23.79 28.05
N GLY A 542 0.84 23.43 28.72
CA GLY A 542 -0.41 23.02 28.08
C GLY A 542 -1.02 24.15 27.23
N ILE A 543 -1.09 25.38 27.77
CA ILE A 543 -1.61 26.54 27.05
C ILE A 543 -0.75 26.85 25.81
N LEU A 544 0.57 26.84 25.93
CA LEU A 544 1.44 27.11 24.81
C LEU A 544 1.35 26.07 23.71
N GLN A 545 1.26 24.79 24.06
CA GLN A 545 1.01 23.71 23.08
C GLN A 545 -0.31 23.92 22.33
N GLU A 546 -1.39 24.32 23.00
CA GLU A 546 -2.68 24.62 22.37
C GLU A 546 -2.59 25.79 21.39
N HIS A 547 -1.67 26.73 21.65
CA HIS A 547 -1.40 27.90 20.80
C HIS A 547 -0.33 27.64 19.72
N GLY A 548 0.17 26.39 19.56
CA GLY A 548 1.26 26.07 18.64
C GLY A 548 2.61 26.70 19.04
N GLY A 549 2.69 27.18 20.29
CA GLY A 549 3.87 27.73 20.89
C GLY A 549 4.77 26.72 21.57
N LEU A 550 5.86 27.18 22.11
CA LEU A 550 6.85 26.40 22.84
C LEU A 550 7.31 27.15 24.10
N ILE A 551 7.63 26.42 25.17
CA ILE A 551 8.29 26.92 26.35
C ILE A 551 9.54 26.13 26.67
N ARG A 552 10.62 26.83 26.99
CA ARG A 552 11.89 26.23 27.44
C ARG A 552 12.39 26.98 28.65
N CYS A 553 13.25 26.36 29.44
CA CYS A 553 13.95 27.02 30.54
C CYS A 553 15.41 26.61 30.63
N PHE A 554 16.24 27.50 31.06
CA PHE A 554 17.66 27.26 31.29
C PHE A 554 18.23 28.20 32.37
N ASN A 555 19.30 27.77 33.02
CA ASN A 555 20.03 28.61 33.95
C ASN A 555 20.98 29.55 33.21
N ARG A 556 21.09 30.79 33.68
CA ARG A 556 22.00 31.79 33.13
C ARG A 556 23.42 31.57 33.67
N PRO A 557 24.46 31.80 32.84
CA PRO A 557 25.85 31.70 33.30
C PRO A 557 26.20 32.68 34.44
N GLU A 558 25.51 33.83 34.49
CA GLU A 558 25.69 34.90 35.47
C GLU A 558 24.87 34.71 36.73
N GLY A 559 24.11 33.63 36.85
CA GLY A 559 23.14 33.33 37.90
C GLY A 559 21.71 33.67 37.49
N GLY A 560 20.73 32.97 38.12
CA GLY A 560 19.32 33.10 37.79
C GLY A 560 18.83 32.13 36.71
N ALA A 561 17.58 32.29 36.28
CA ALA A 561 16.93 31.49 35.28
C ALA A 561 16.35 32.34 34.15
N THR A 562 16.17 31.69 32.98
CA THR A 562 15.41 32.26 31.87
C THR A 562 14.35 31.25 31.45
N PHE A 563 13.09 31.71 31.36
CA PHE A 563 12.00 31.02 30.69
C PHE A 563 11.77 31.69 29.34
N MET A 564 11.96 30.90 28.28
CA MET A 564 11.79 31.33 26.90
C MET A 564 10.46 30.82 26.38
N VAL A 565 9.64 31.67 25.84
CA VAL A 565 8.33 31.38 25.26
C VAL A 565 8.34 31.78 23.79
N GLU A 566 7.88 30.88 22.93
CA GLU A 566 7.76 31.10 21.50
C GLU A 566 6.29 31.01 21.06
N PHE A 567 5.83 31.97 20.27
CA PHE A 567 4.52 31.94 19.60
C PHE A 567 4.68 32.02 18.09
N PRO A 568 3.89 31.27 17.32
CA PRO A 568 3.83 31.45 15.87
C PRO A 568 3.15 32.77 15.53
N ILE A 569 3.67 33.50 14.53
CA ILE A 569 3.07 34.73 14.02
C ILE A 569 1.75 34.37 13.30
N ALA A 570 0.69 35.14 13.48
CA ALA A 570 -0.53 35.02 12.72
C ALA A 570 -0.19 35.23 11.23
N GLN A 571 -0.23 34.16 10.44
CA GLN A 571 -0.15 34.28 8.98
C GLN A 571 -1.48 34.84 8.49
N ASP A 572 -1.47 35.88 7.68
CA ASP A 572 -2.60 36.29 6.88
C ASP A 572 -3.03 35.10 6.01
N ASN A 573 -4.08 34.43 6.40
CA ASN A 573 -4.74 33.45 5.53
C ASN A 573 -5.24 34.24 4.32
N ILE A 574 -4.51 34.18 3.20
CA ILE A 574 -5.08 34.45 1.89
C ILE A 574 -6.22 33.43 1.75
N TYR A 575 -7.43 33.88 1.98
CA TYR A 575 -8.66 33.15 1.69
C TYR A 575 -8.61 32.83 0.19
N LEU A 576 -8.27 31.58 -0.16
CA LEU A 576 -8.71 31.03 -1.42
C LEU A 576 -10.21 30.84 -1.27
N PRO A 577 -11.05 31.54 -2.04
CA PRO A 577 -12.49 31.33 -1.98
C PRO A 577 -12.76 29.88 -2.34
N ASP A 578 -13.54 29.20 -1.50
CA ASP A 578 -14.12 27.89 -1.81
C ASP A 578 -14.72 27.95 -3.21
N GLU A 579 -14.25 27.09 -4.13
CA GLU A 579 -14.93 26.87 -5.40
C GLU A 579 -16.40 26.51 -5.09
N PRO A 580 -17.34 27.17 -5.73
CA PRO A 580 -18.75 26.85 -5.49
C PRO A 580 -19.00 25.41 -5.95
N VAL A 581 -19.41 24.57 -5.00
CA VAL A 581 -20.00 23.26 -5.27
C VAL A 581 -21.18 23.51 -6.19
N THR A 582 -21.02 23.27 -7.49
CA THR A 582 -22.13 23.22 -8.44
C THR A 582 -22.98 22.02 -8.11
N SER A 583 -24.05 22.28 -7.39
CA SER A 583 -25.19 21.38 -7.27
C SER A 583 -25.94 21.35 -8.60
N ASP A 584 -25.61 20.40 -9.48
CA ASP A 584 -26.51 20.00 -10.54
C ASP A 584 -27.27 18.75 -10.08
N SER A 585 -28.34 19.03 -9.35
CA SER A 585 -29.48 18.16 -9.29
C SER A 585 -30.58 18.86 -10.09
N GLN A 586 -30.96 18.33 -11.27
CA GLN A 586 -32.38 18.21 -11.65
C GLN A 586 -32.55 17.58 -13.05
N SER A 587 -33.26 16.47 -13.01
CA SER A 587 -34.36 16.08 -13.90
C SER A 587 -34.16 16.05 -15.43
N ALA A 588 -34.07 14.89 -16.05
CA ALA A 588 -35.12 14.33 -16.94
C ALA A 588 -34.72 12.90 -17.33
#